data_145094453695c02f4a512490206221d4
#
_entry.id   145094453695c02f4a512490206221d4
#
_cell.length_a   1.000
_cell.length_b   1.000
_cell.length_c   1.000
_cell.angle_alpha   90.00
_cell.angle_beta   90.00
_cell.angle_gamma   90.00
#
_symmetry.space_group_name_H-M   'P 1'
#
loop_
_entity.id
_entity.type
_entity.pdbx_description
1 polymer ?
#
loop_
_entity_poly.entity_id
_entity_poly.type
_entity_poly.pdbx_seq_one_letter_code
_entity_poly.pdbx_strand_id
1 'polypeptide(L)'
;MTQKAMKICLACFAGFAGFLILVFVFGPREPVRLSTGHDKIMIGDDIDAYLAMRERQFDDIIDGVEKQVIWAGEANVKTPLSIIYLHGFTASSKEIRPVPDRVATALGANLYFTRFTGHGRQPSAMADATVARWMDDVGEAIKIGKQIGETVIIMATSTGGTLAAAAALDKAAMEHIGGIIFISPNFAINSRAANLLTWPFARQWVPLVIGTEQKGNPRNDLHARYWMMTYPTTALMPMAAIVAAVDRESYDDVDMPALFYYSRQDQVVAPEKTAAFARSWGGESKSIIASLTVDDDKFSHIIAGDIVSPNQTASAVEHMVAWITGLQNR
;
A
#
# COMPACT_ATOMS: atom_id res chain seq x y z
N MET A 1 -1.02 -40.41 -41.73
CA MET A 1 0.21 -39.75 -41.21
C MET A 1 1.26 -40.85 -41.00
N THR A 2 2.43 -40.74 -41.60
CA THR A 2 3.47 -41.79 -41.45
C THR A 2 4.06 -41.75 -40.03
N GLN A 3 4.49 -42.93 -39.52
CA GLN A 3 5.14 -43.01 -38.19
C GLN A 3 6.30 -42.00 -38.01
N LYS A 4 7.03 -41.71 -39.12
CA LYS A 4 8.12 -40.72 -39.11
C LYS A 4 7.61 -39.30 -38.92
N ALA A 5 6.50 -38.92 -39.54
CA ALA A 5 5.88 -37.63 -39.37
C ALA A 5 5.34 -37.42 -37.91
N MET A 6 4.76 -38.48 -37.34
CA MET A 6 4.29 -38.44 -35.95
C MET A 6 5.44 -38.27 -34.94
N LYS A 7 6.59 -38.94 -35.13
CA LYS A 7 7.77 -38.78 -34.29
C LYS A 7 8.36 -37.35 -34.39
N ILE A 8 8.39 -36.77 -35.59
CA ILE A 8 8.84 -35.40 -35.79
C ILE A 8 7.91 -34.39 -35.07
N CYS A 9 6.59 -34.52 -35.23
CA CYS A 9 5.61 -33.68 -34.55
C CYS A 9 5.76 -33.77 -33.02
N LEU A 10 5.96 -34.99 -32.49
CA LEU A 10 6.13 -35.21 -31.06
C LEU A 10 7.43 -34.54 -30.53
N ALA A 11 8.52 -34.68 -31.29
CA ALA A 11 9.79 -34.02 -30.94
C ALA A 11 9.71 -32.49 -30.99
N CYS A 12 9.05 -31.93 -32.01
CA CYS A 12 8.78 -30.48 -32.08
C CYS A 12 7.91 -30.00 -30.92
N PHE A 13 6.87 -30.74 -30.59
CA PHE A 13 6.01 -30.42 -29.45
C PHE A 13 6.76 -30.47 -28.13
N ALA A 14 7.56 -31.51 -27.89
CA ALA A 14 8.39 -31.64 -26.71
C ALA A 14 9.45 -30.50 -26.60
N GLY A 15 10.09 -30.15 -27.73
CA GLY A 15 11.02 -29.03 -27.81
C GLY A 15 10.36 -27.69 -27.50
N PHE A 16 9.15 -27.46 -28.06
CA PHE A 16 8.37 -26.25 -27.80
C PHE A 16 7.91 -26.18 -26.34
N ALA A 17 7.40 -27.29 -25.78
CA ALA A 17 7.01 -27.35 -24.37
C ALA A 17 8.21 -27.09 -23.45
N GLY A 18 9.38 -27.69 -23.75
CA GLY A 18 10.63 -27.41 -23.04
C GLY A 18 11.06 -25.94 -23.11
N PHE A 19 10.93 -25.30 -24.27
CA PHE A 19 11.19 -23.87 -24.45
C PHE A 19 10.24 -23.01 -23.60
N LEU A 20 8.93 -23.32 -23.60
CA LEU A 20 7.95 -22.61 -22.78
C LEU A 20 8.25 -22.74 -21.28
N ILE A 21 8.66 -23.92 -20.84
CA ILE A 21 9.08 -24.14 -19.44
C ILE A 21 10.31 -23.27 -19.12
N LEU A 22 11.32 -23.22 -19.98
CA LEU A 22 12.49 -22.39 -19.80
C LEU A 22 12.12 -20.90 -19.74
N VAL A 23 11.26 -20.43 -20.63
CA VAL A 23 10.73 -19.05 -20.62
C VAL A 23 9.98 -18.76 -19.31
N PHE A 24 9.17 -19.70 -18.83
CA PHE A 24 8.43 -19.55 -17.60
C PHE A 24 9.33 -19.51 -16.34
N VAL A 25 10.37 -20.35 -16.31
CA VAL A 25 11.28 -20.46 -15.17
C VAL A 25 12.28 -19.31 -15.13
N PHE A 26 12.88 -18.95 -16.28
CA PHE A 26 13.98 -17.99 -16.38
C PHE A 26 13.59 -16.63 -16.97
N GLY A 27 12.36 -16.48 -17.45
CA GLY A 27 11.90 -15.22 -18.03
C GLY A 27 11.84 -14.09 -16.98
N PRO A 28 12.09 -12.84 -17.39
CA PRO A 28 12.11 -11.70 -16.50
C PRO A 28 10.73 -11.46 -15.86
N ARG A 29 10.74 -11.20 -14.56
CA ARG A 29 9.57 -10.82 -13.75
C ARG A 29 9.76 -9.42 -13.18
N GLU A 30 8.69 -8.86 -12.62
CA GLU A 30 8.76 -7.59 -11.90
C GLU A 30 9.76 -7.71 -10.73
N PRO A 31 10.77 -6.83 -10.66
CA PRO A 31 11.74 -6.85 -9.57
C PRO A 31 11.07 -6.47 -8.23
N VAL A 32 11.43 -7.21 -7.17
CA VAL A 32 10.97 -6.94 -5.82
C VAL A 32 12.16 -6.67 -4.92
N ARG A 33 12.05 -5.62 -4.11
CA ARG A 33 12.94 -5.32 -2.99
C ARG A 33 12.07 -4.99 -1.77
N LEU A 34 12.17 -5.77 -0.70
CA LEU A 34 11.38 -5.57 0.52
C LEU A 34 12.04 -4.61 1.52
N SER A 35 13.35 -4.38 1.42
CA SER A 35 14.04 -3.43 2.31
C SER A 35 13.64 -1.99 2.03
N THR A 36 13.48 -1.22 3.11
CA THR A 36 12.99 0.17 3.05
C THR A 36 14.04 1.18 2.60
N GLY A 37 15.33 0.83 2.62
CA GLY A 37 16.42 1.77 2.30
C GLY A 37 16.50 3.00 3.24
N HIS A 38 15.82 2.95 4.39
CA HIS A 38 15.68 4.06 5.34
C HIS A 38 17.02 4.64 5.83
N ASP A 39 18.05 3.81 5.92
CA ASP A 39 19.42 4.17 6.30
C ASP A 39 20.09 5.15 5.34
N LYS A 40 19.71 5.14 4.07
CA LYS A 40 20.27 6.00 3.01
C LYS A 40 19.58 7.36 2.87
N ILE A 41 18.44 7.54 3.54
CA ILE A 41 17.64 8.75 3.42
C ILE A 41 18.19 9.80 4.39
N MET A 42 18.52 10.98 3.87
CA MET A 42 18.98 12.14 4.64
C MET A 42 17.87 13.18 4.69
N ILE A 43 17.33 13.43 5.88
CA ILE A 43 16.34 14.47 6.16
C ILE A 43 17.06 15.49 7.08
N GLY A 44 17.01 16.75 6.74
CA GLY A 44 17.55 17.81 7.60
C GLY A 44 16.68 18.07 8.83
N ASP A 45 17.01 19.10 9.58
CA ASP A 45 16.26 19.48 10.79
C ASP A 45 14.92 20.16 10.45
N ASP A 46 14.81 20.79 9.28
CA ASP A 46 13.58 21.40 8.76
C ASP A 46 12.88 20.44 7.79
N ILE A 47 11.88 19.72 8.31
CA ILE A 47 11.15 18.71 7.57
C ILE A 47 10.26 19.34 6.49
N ASP A 48 9.64 20.49 6.78
CA ASP A 48 8.78 21.16 5.80
C ASP A 48 9.61 21.67 4.61
N ALA A 49 10.80 22.21 4.85
CA ALA A 49 11.73 22.60 3.77
C ALA A 49 12.21 21.40 2.96
N TYR A 50 12.51 20.27 3.62
CA TYR A 50 12.85 19.02 2.95
C TYR A 50 11.72 18.54 2.04
N LEU A 51 10.50 18.45 2.55
CA LEU A 51 9.33 18.00 1.78
C LEU A 51 9.05 18.95 0.60
N ALA A 52 9.09 20.27 0.83
CA ALA A 52 8.91 21.26 -0.22
C ALA A 52 9.98 21.13 -1.32
N MET A 53 11.23 20.81 -0.98
CA MET A 53 12.29 20.55 -1.96
C MET A 53 11.98 19.28 -2.78
N ARG A 54 11.49 18.21 -2.14
CA ARG A 54 11.14 16.95 -2.79
C ARG A 54 9.97 17.12 -3.74
N GLU A 55 8.92 17.84 -3.34
CA GLU A 55 7.70 18.01 -4.13
C GLU A 55 7.89 19.02 -5.28
N ARG A 56 8.72 20.05 -5.13
CA ARG A 56 9.06 21.01 -6.21
C ARG A 56 9.74 20.39 -7.44
N GLN A 57 10.15 19.13 -7.36
CA GLN A 57 10.68 18.41 -8.53
C GLN A 57 9.59 18.08 -9.54
N PHE A 58 8.32 18.25 -9.19
CA PHE A 58 7.16 17.94 -10.01
C PHE A 58 6.26 19.16 -10.12
N ASP A 59 5.81 19.47 -11.33
CA ASP A 59 4.90 20.58 -11.66
C ASP A 59 3.44 20.14 -11.83
N ASP A 60 3.17 18.83 -11.71
CA ASP A 60 1.89 18.19 -11.99
C ASP A 60 1.27 17.51 -10.77
N ILE A 61 1.71 17.86 -9.55
CA ILE A 61 1.08 17.33 -8.32
C ILE A 61 -0.32 17.93 -8.18
N ILE A 62 -1.28 17.08 -7.86
CA ILE A 62 -2.66 17.49 -7.57
C ILE A 62 -2.67 18.23 -6.23
N ASP A 63 -3.20 19.45 -6.21
CA ASP A 63 -3.26 20.29 -5.02
C ASP A 63 -3.86 19.56 -3.80
N GLY A 64 -3.16 19.59 -2.68
CA GLY A 64 -3.57 19.06 -1.40
C GLY A 64 -3.29 17.57 -1.20
N VAL A 65 -2.51 16.93 -2.11
CA VAL A 65 -2.03 15.55 -1.95
C VAL A 65 -0.51 15.45 -1.87
N GLU A 66 0.18 16.56 -1.75
CA GLU A 66 1.61 16.65 -1.54
C GLU A 66 2.01 15.89 -0.26
N LYS A 67 3.27 15.47 -0.19
CA LYS A 67 3.87 15.02 1.07
C LYS A 67 3.83 16.16 2.07
N GLN A 68 3.26 15.95 3.27
CA GLN A 68 3.11 17.01 4.26
C GLN A 68 3.08 16.49 5.69
N VAL A 69 3.55 17.29 6.63
CA VAL A 69 3.30 17.07 8.05
C VAL A 69 2.18 18.01 8.52
N ILE A 70 1.23 17.44 9.26
CA ILE A 70 0.26 18.20 10.05
C ILE A 70 0.80 18.22 11.48
N TRP A 71 1.27 19.38 11.88
CA TRP A 71 1.84 19.58 13.20
C TRP A 71 0.76 19.73 14.26
N ALA A 72 0.89 19.00 15.37
CA ALA A 72 -0.02 19.13 16.51
C ALA A 72 0.24 20.44 17.32
N GLY A 73 1.43 21.01 17.16
CA GLY A 73 1.87 22.24 17.80
C GLY A 73 2.83 23.02 16.91
N GLU A 74 3.98 23.41 17.44
CA GLU A 74 5.03 24.10 16.68
C GLU A 74 5.68 23.14 15.66
N ALA A 75 6.04 23.68 14.49
CA ALA A 75 6.71 22.91 13.44
C ALA A 75 8.09 22.43 13.92
N ASN A 76 8.49 21.23 13.47
CA ASN A 76 9.75 20.57 13.82
C ASN A 76 9.91 20.23 15.31
N VAL A 77 8.83 20.30 16.11
CA VAL A 77 8.83 19.87 17.51
C VAL A 77 8.21 18.47 17.60
N LYS A 78 8.98 17.52 18.18
CA LYS A 78 8.50 16.15 18.42
C LYS A 78 7.32 16.10 19.38
N THR A 79 6.40 15.20 19.09
CA THR A 79 5.34 14.79 20.03
C THR A 79 5.67 13.40 20.62
N PRO A 80 5.07 13.01 21.76
CA PRO A 80 5.24 11.65 22.29
C PRO A 80 4.85 10.55 21.29
N LEU A 81 3.87 10.85 20.44
CA LEU A 81 3.40 9.97 19.39
C LEU A 81 3.38 10.68 18.05
N SER A 82 3.79 10.02 17.00
CA SER A 82 3.53 10.45 15.62
C SER A 82 2.73 9.40 14.87
N ILE A 83 2.03 9.83 13.83
CA ILE A 83 1.31 8.96 12.91
C ILE A 83 1.87 9.16 11.51
N ILE A 84 2.15 8.08 10.79
CA ILE A 84 2.42 8.13 9.35
C ILE A 84 1.30 7.43 8.60
N TYR A 85 0.83 8.04 7.50
CA TYR A 85 -0.23 7.50 6.68
C TYR A 85 0.31 7.04 5.33
N LEU A 86 0.09 5.76 5.03
CA LEU A 86 0.46 5.07 3.79
C LEU A 86 -0.81 4.75 3.00
N HIS A 87 -1.04 5.47 1.90
CA HIS A 87 -2.27 5.32 1.10
C HIS A 87 -2.25 4.09 0.17
N GLY A 88 -3.40 3.75 -0.40
CA GLY A 88 -3.58 2.63 -1.32
C GLY A 88 -3.11 2.91 -2.76
N PHE A 89 -3.16 1.86 -3.60
CA PHE A 89 -2.89 1.93 -5.03
C PHE A 89 -3.89 2.85 -5.73
N THR A 90 -3.41 3.69 -6.61
CA THR A 90 -4.13 4.78 -7.30
C THR A 90 -4.68 5.90 -6.41
N ALA A 91 -4.66 5.74 -5.09
CA ALA A 91 -5.17 6.71 -4.14
C ALA A 91 -4.17 7.85 -3.81
N SER A 92 -4.49 8.64 -2.81
CA SER A 92 -3.66 9.71 -2.27
C SER A 92 -3.88 9.84 -0.76
N SER A 93 -3.25 10.83 -0.13
CA SER A 93 -3.51 11.19 1.28
C SER A 93 -4.99 11.45 1.59
N LYS A 94 -5.81 11.75 0.58
CA LYS A 94 -7.26 12.02 0.74
C LYS A 94 -8.12 10.77 0.88
N GLU A 95 -7.54 9.57 0.70
CA GLU A 95 -8.26 8.31 0.61
C GLU A 95 -9.24 8.07 1.76
N ILE A 96 -8.79 8.25 3.00
CA ILE A 96 -9.64 8.07 4.18
C ILE A 96 -9.68 9.31 5.10
N ARG A 97 -9.23 10.48 4.60
CA ARG A 97 -9.37 11.70 5.39
C ARG A 97 -10.84 12.02 5.65
N PRO A 98 -11.17 12.50 6.85
CA PRO A 98 -10.29 13.00 7.92
C PRO A 98 -9.92 11.98 9.01
N VAL A 99 -9.94 10.67 8.77
CA VAL A 99 -9.66 9.69 9.84
C VAL A 99 -8.27 9.88 10.44
N PRO A 100 -7.16 9.89 9.68
CA PRO A 100 -5.82 10.10 10.26
C PRO A 100 -5.72 11.44 11.00
N ASP A 101 -6.33 12.50 10.45
CA ASP A 101 -6.33 13.84 11.04
C ASP A 101 -7.00 13.85 12.42
N ARG A 102 -8.20 13.22 12.52
CA ARG A 102 -8.96 13.16 13.78
C ARG A 102 -8.29 12.27 14.82
N VAL A 103 -7.67 11.16 14.39
CA VAL A 103 -6.89 10.28 15.28
C VAL A 103 -5.67 11.05 15.82
N ALA A 104 -4.92 11.71 14.95
CA ALA A 104 -3.77 12.53 15.36
C ALA A 104 -4.17 13.64 16.32
N THR A 105 -5.25 14.37 16.02
CA THR A 105 -5.77 15.45 16.89
C THR A 105 -6.18 14.90 18.27
N ALA A 106 -6.91 13.77 18.32
CA ALA A 106 -7.35 13.17 19.57
C ALA A 106 -6.21 12.71 20.48
N LEU A 107 -5.06 12.37 19.88
CA LEU A 107 -3.87 11.87 20.58
C LEU A 107 -2.77 12.94 20.76
N GLY A 108 -2.97 14.15 20.27
CA GLY A 108 -1.96 15.21 20.28
C GLY A 108 -0.69 14.83 19.48
N ALA A 109 -0.87 14.07 18.41
CA ALA A 109 0.23 13.51 17.62
C ALA A 109 0.50 14.33 16.36
N ASN A 110 1.76 14.47 15.97
CA ASN A 110 2.14 14.92 14.65
C ASN A 110 1.74 13.84 13.62
N LEU A 111 1.30 14.27 12.42
CA LEU A 111 0.81 13.37 11.38
C LEU A 111 1.53 13.63 10.06
N TYR A 112 2.18 12.61 9.50
CA TYR A 112 2.77 12.67 8.18
C TYR A 112 1.93 11.95 7.14
N PHE A 113 1.65 12.64 6.04
CA PHE A 113 1.04 12.05 4.85
C PHE A 113 2.10 11.80 3.78
N THR A 114 2.29 10.52 3.41
CA THR A 114 3.14 10.18 2.28
C THR A 114 2.41 10.38 0.95
N ARG A 115 3.18 10.54 -0.12
CA ARG A 115 2.74 10.42 -1.51
C ARG A 115 3.68 9.44 -2.19
N PHE A 116 3.19 8.26 -2.50
CA PHE A 116 3.98 7.23 -3.18
C PHE A 116 4.37 7.65 -4.58
N THR A 117 5.58 7.27 -5.00
CA THR A 117 6.08 7.47 -6.35
C THR A 117 5.03 7.07 -7.39
N GLY A 118 4.77 7.97 -8.33
CA GLY A 118 3.77 7.80 -9.38
C GLY A 118 2.36 8.27 -9.00
N HIS A 119 2.03 8.42 -7.71
CA HIS A 119 0.69 8.81 -7.25
C HIS A 119 0.53 10.33 -7.09
N GLY A 120 -0.74 10.78 -7.08
CA GLY A 120 -1.10 12.18 -6.86
C GLY A 120 -0.60 13.14 -7.94
N ARG A 121 -0.38 12.65 -9.16
CA ARG A 121 0.12 13.37 -10.31
C ARG A 121 -0.69 13.02 -11.57
N GLN A 122 -0.24 13.48 -12.75
CA GLN A 122 -0.84 13.08 -14.03
C GLN A 122 -0.80 11.54 -14.20
N PRO A 123 -1.80 10.95 -14.89
CA PRO A 123 -1.94 9.49 -15.05
C PRO A 123 -0.67 8.76 -15.52
N SER A 124 0.10 9.37 -16.42
CA SER A 124 1.34 8.81 -16.94
C SER A 124 2.44 8.62 -15.87
N ALA A 125 2.39 9.39 -14.78
CA ALA A 125 3.37 9.31 -13.70
C ALA A 125 3.38 7.93 -12.99
N MET A 126 2.28 7.17 -13.06
CA MET A 126 2.24 5.80 -12.54
C MET A 126 3.18 4.83 -13.28
N ALA A 127 3.69 5.19 -14.46
CA ALA A 127 4.74 4.42 -15.13
C ALA A 127 6.07 4.41 -14.33
N ASP A 128 6.28 5.41 -13.47
CA ASP A 128 7.46 5.51 -12.60
C ASP A 128 7.41 4.56 -11.41
N ALA A 129 6.26 3.95 -11.14
CA ALA A 129 6.03 3.04 -10.03
C ALA A 129 6.89 1.78 -10.14
N THR A 130 7.63 1.48 -9.07
CA THR A 130 8.32 0.22 -8.86
C THR A 130 8.23 -0.16 -7.39
N VAL A 131 8.34 -1.45 -7.08
CA VAL A 131 8.37 -1.90 -5.68
C VAL A 131 9.50 -1.20 -4.91
N ALA A 132 10.68 -1.09 -5.52
CA ALA A 132 11.84 -0.47 -4.89
C ALA A 132 11.60 1.00 -4.51
N ARG A 133 10.99 1.79 -5.42
CA ARG A 133 10.67 3.21 -5.14
C ARG A 133 9.60 3.36 -4.07
N TRP A 134 8.56 2.50 -4.08
CA TRP A 134 7.55 2.52 -3.03
C TRP A 134 8.13 2.14 -1.66
N MET A 135 9.06 1.17 -1.61
CA MET A 135 9.75 0.84 -0.36
C MET A 135 10.69 1.97 0.10
N ASP A 136 11.29 2.73 -0.82
CA ASP A 136 12.03 3.96 -0.46
C ASP A 136 11.09 5.04 0.09
N ASP A 137 9.91 5.23 -0.49
CA ASP A 137 8.88 6.14 0.05
C ASP A 137 8.41 5.72 1.45
N VAL A 138 8.27 4.40 1.72
CA VAL A 138 7.98 3.88 3.07
C VAL A 138 9.14 4.17 4.03
N GLY A 139 10.38 3.96 3.58
CA GLY A 139 11.58 4.29 4.37
C GLY A 139 11.65 5.78 4.74
N GLU A 140 11.31 6.65 3.79
CA GLU A 140 11.20 8.10 4.04
C GLU A 140 10.10 8.39 5.07
N ALA A 141 8.92 7.77 4.94
CA ALA A 141 7.83 7.95 5.88
C ALA A 141 8.19 7.52 7.30
N ILE A 142 8.82 6.36 7.46
CA ILE A 142 9.30 5.86 8.74
C ILE A 142 10.32 6.83 9.35
N LYS A 143 11.26 7.32 8.55
CA LYS A 143 12.30 8.24 9.03
C LYS A 143 11.72 9.58 9.47
N ILE A 144 10.77 10.13 8.71
CA ILE A 144 10.04 11.34 9.09
C ILE A 144 9.24 11.07 10.37
N GLY A 145 8.49 9.96 10.44
CA GLY A 145 7.73 9.58 11.62
C GLY A 145 8.58 9.58 12.90
N LYS A 146 9.78 8.97 12.86
CA LYS A 146 10.74 8.96 13.97
C LYS A 146 11.30 10.33 14.30
N GLN A 147 11.35 11.23 13.34
CA GLN A 147 11.85 12.59 13.54
C GLN A 147 10.78 13.51 14.15
N ILE A 148 9.49 13.25 13.88
CA ILE A 148 8.37 14.05 14.38
C ILE A 148 7.67 13.46 15.62
N GLY A 149 8.05 12.24 16.07
CA GLY A 149 7.50 11.59 17.27
C GLY A 149 8.50 10.66 17.94
N GLU A 150 8.30 10.42 19.24
CA GLU A 150 9.13 9.47 19.99
C GLU A 150 8.73 8.01 19.65
N THR A 151 7.43 7.76 19.55
CA THR A 151 6.86 6.49 19.08
C THR A 151 6.04 6.75 17.82
N VAL A 152 6.12 5.87 16.86
CA VAL A 152 5.43 6.02 15.57
C VAL A 152 4.33 4.96 15.43
N ILE A 153 3.13 5.39 15.03
CA ILE A 153 2.07 4.48 14.57
C ILE A 153 1.96 4.60 13.05
N ILE A 154 1.99 3.44 12.38
CA ILE A 154 1.75 3.36 10.94
C ILE A 154 0.27 3.10 10.70
N MET A 155 -0.41 3.99 9.98
CA MET A 155 -1.75 3.76 9.45
C MET A 155 -1.62 3.50 7.95
N ALA A 156 -2.10 2.36 7.48
CA ALA A 156 -1.82 1.92 6.11
C ALA A 156 -3.05 1.30 5.45
N THR A 157 -3.46 1.85 4.31
CA THR A 157 -4.64 1.41 3.56
C THR A 157 -4.24 0.58 2.35
N SER A 158 -4.95 -0.53 2.10
CA SER A 158 -4.85 -1.35 0.88
C SER A 158 -3.41 -1.73 0.54
N THR A 159 -2.87 -1.32 -0.61
CA THR A 159 -1.46 -1.55 -0.99
C THR A 159 -0.48 -0.86 -0.05
N GLY A 160 -0.85 0.28 0.57
CA GLY A 160 -0.07 0.85 1.68
C GLY A 160 0.12 -0.14 2.82
N GLY A 161 -0.93 -0.94 3.14
CA GLY A 161 -0.84 -2.03 4.10
C GLY A 161 0.11 -3.15 3.66
N THR A 162 0.13 -3.52 2.39
CA THR A 162 1.11 -4.48 1.85
C THR A 162 2.54 -3.98 2.02
N LEU A 163 2.77 -2.70 1.74
CA LEU A 163 4.09 -2.07 1.90
C LEU A 163 4.50 -1.96 3.38
N ALA A 164 3.56 -1.65 4.28
CA ALA A 164 3.79 -1.65 5.72
C ALA A 164 4.15 -3.05 6.24
N ALA A 165 3.47 -4.10 5.74
CA ALA A 165 3.80 -5.48 6.07
C ALA A 165 5.21 -5.86 5.58
N ALA A 166 5.58 -5.46 4.34
CA ALA A 166 6.94 -5.67 3.85
C ALA A 166 7.99 -4.97 4.74
N ALA A 167 7.71 -3.73 5.17
CA ALA A 167 8.59 -2.97 6.07
C ALA A 167 8.72 -3.63 7.45
N ALA A 168 7.67 -4.29 7.95
CA ALA A 168 7.67 -4.96 9.24
C ALA A 168 8.73 -6.07 9.37
N LEU A 169 9.22 -6.59 8.24
CA LEU A 169 10.32 -7.56 8.19
C LEU A 169 11.70 -6.94 8.42
N ASP A 170 11.83 -5.61 8.31
CA ASP A 170 13.08 -4.87 8.51
C ASP A 170 13.15 -4.36 9.97
N LYS A 171 13.65 -5.18 10.89
CA LYS A 171 13.71 -4.87 12.34
C LYS A 171 14.39 -3.52 12.62
N ALA A 172 15.43 -3.16 11.88
CA ALA A 172 16.12 -1.89 12.07
C ALA A 172 15.26 -0.69 11.64
N ALA A 173 14.56 -0.82 10.52
CA ALA A 173 13.60 0.20 10.10
C ALA A 173 12.45 0.33 11.10
N MET A 174 12.02 -0.75 11.74
CA MET A 174 10.86 -0.78 12.63
C MET A 174 11.16 -0.45 14.10
N GLU A 175 12.39 -0.15 14.44
CA GLU A 175 12.74 0.40 15.76
C GLU A 175 11.92 1.67 16.04
N HIS A 176 11.39 1.83 17.25
CA HIS A 176 10.45 2.92 17.66
C HIS A 176 9.08 2.91 16.97
N ILE A 177 8.74 1.89 16.20
CA ILE A 177 7.37 1.73 15.71
C ILE A 177 6.55 1.04 16.81
N GLY A 178 5.55 1.76 17.34
CA GLY A 178 4.68 1.27 18.40
C GLY A 178 3.55 0.35 17.92
N GLY A 179 3.27 0.33 16.61
CA GLY A 179 2.28 -0.57 16.03
C GLY A 179 1.84 -0.17 14.62
N ILE A 180 1.10 -1.07 13.97
CA ILE A 180 0.58 -0.89 12.61
C ILE A 180 -0.95 -1.04 12.62
N ILE A 181 -1.64 -0.10 11.98
CA ILE A 181 -3.07 -0.19 11.67
C ILE A 181 -3.21 -0.51 10.19
N PHE A 182 -3.62 -1.73 9.89
CA PHE A 182 -3.93 -2.19 8.55
C PHE A 182 -5.41 -1.94 8.23
N ILE A 183 -5.70 -1.11 7.22
CA ILE A 183 -7.05 -0.72 6.81
C ILE A 183 -7.32 -1.33 5.44
N SER A 184 -8.25 -2.28 5.36
CA SER A 184 -8.53 -3.05 4.13
C SER A 184 -7.26 -3.47 3.38
N PRO A 185 -6.24 -4.08 4.04
CA PRO A 185 -4.93 -4.29 3.44
C PRO A 185 -4.99 -5.24 2.23
N ASN A 186 -4.21 -4.93 1.21
CA ASN A 186 -4.13 -5.76 0.01
C ASN A 186 -3.12 -6.91 0.20
N PHE A 187 -3.52 -7.96 0.91
CA PHE A 187 -2.73 -9.21 1.02
C PHE A 187 -3.06 -10.22 -0.06
N ALA A 188 -4.12 -10.00 -0.82
CA ALA A 188 -4.39 -10.66 -2.10
C ALA A 188 -5.46 -9.87 -2.86
N ILE A 189 -5.25 -9.68 -4.16
CA ILE A 189 -6.25 -9.09 -5.05
C ILE A 189 -7.40 -10.09 -5.22
N ASN A 190 -8.65 -9.63 -5.07
CA ASN A 190 -9.84 -10.48 -5.24
C ASN A 190 -10.11 -10.76 -6.73
N SER A 191 -9.14 -11.37 -7.41
CA SER A 191 -9.23 -11.75 -8.81
C SER A 191 -8.37 -12.98 -9.09
N ARG A 192 -8.96 -14.01 -9.69
CA ARG A 192 -8.22 -15.23 -10.10
C ARG A 192 -7.12 -14.93 -11.13
N ALA A 193 -7.30 -13.89 -11.95
CA ALA A 193 -6.33 -13.50 -12.96
C ALA A 193 -5.16 -12.68 -12.39
N ALA A 194 -5.22 -12.21 -11.15
CA ALA A 194 -4.19 -11.37 -10.56
C ALA A 194 -2.80 -12.04 -10.56
N ASN A 195 -2.74 -13.36 -10.36
CA ASN A 195 -1.48 -14.11 -10.39
C ASN A 195 -0.76 -14.05 -11.74
N LEU A 196 -1.49 -13.82 -12.84
CA LEU A 196 -0.90 -13.67 -14.17
C LEU A 196 -0.02 -12.43 -14.29
N LEU A 197 -0.30 -11.39 -13.49
CA LEU A 197 0.50 -10.16 -13.46
C LEU A 197 1.93 -10.37 -12.94
N THR A 198 2.19 -11.50 -12.27
CA THR A 198 3.53 -11.87 -11.77
C THR A 198 4.27 -12.85 -12.67
N TRP A 199 3.67 -13.22 -13.82
CA TRP A 199 4.28 -14.14 -14.78
C TRP A 199 5.45 -13.47 -15.53
N PRO A 200 6.35 -14.27 -16.13
CA PRO A 200 7.42 -13.73 -16.94
C PRO A 200 6.88 -12.85 -18.08
N PHE A 201 7.61 -11.79 -18.38
CA PHE A 201 7.27 -10.84 -19.43
C PHE A 201 5.89 -10.16 -19.26
N ALA A 202 5.33 -10.09 -18.04
CA ALA A 202 4.01 -9.49 -17.82
C ALA A 202 3.94 -8.03 -18.31
N ARG A 203 5.00 -7.23 -18.12
CA ARG A 203 5.07 -5.86 -18.65
C ARG A 203 4.89 -5.77 -20.16
N GLN A 204 5.25 -6.82 -20.90
CA GLN A 204 5.16 -6.87 -22.36
C GLN A 204 3.82 -7.41 -22.86
N TRP A 205 3.36 -8.53 -22.32
CA TRP A 205 2.17 -9.19 -22.87
C TRP A 205 0.84 -8.73 -22.24
N VAL A 206 0.82 -8.31 -20.95
CA VAL A 206 -0.44 -7.90 -20.29
C VAL A 206 -1.07 -6.69 -20.98
N PRO A 207 -0.32 -5.60 -21.33
CA PRO A 207 -0.91 -4.48 -22.08
C PRO A 207 -1.49 -4.87 -23.44
N LEU A 208 -0.99 -5.94 -24.07
CA LEU A 208 -1.53 -6.45 -25.34
C LEU A 208 -2.88 -7.16 -25.14
N VAL A 209 -3.14 -7.70 -23.93
CA VAL A 209 -4.36 -8.46 -23.63
C VAL A 209 -5.47 -7.58 -23.06
N ILE A 210 -5.14 -6.68 -22.12
CA ILE A 210 -6.12 -5.87 -21.40
C ILE A 210 -6.02 -4.36 -21.69
N GLY A 211 -5.26 -3.97 -22.72
CA GLY A 211 -5.02 -2.57 -23.09
C GLY A 211 -3.84 -1.94 -22.36
N THR A 212 -3.33 -0.85 -22.91
CA THR A 212 -2.17 -0.12 -22.38
C THR A 212 -2.51 0.77 -21.19
N GLU A 213 -3.79 1.09 -21.02
CA GLU A 213 -4.32 1.90 -19.92
C GLU A 213 -5.45 1.18 -19.20
N GLN A 214 -5.53 1.39 -17.90
CA GLN A 214 -6.65 1.00 -17.07
C GLN A 214 -7.49 2.24 -16.73
N LYS A 215 -8.82 2.04 -16.62
CA LYS A 215 -9.77 3.12 -16.31
C LYS A 215 -10.71 2.69 -15.20
N GLY A 216 -10.79 3.52 -14.15
CA GLY A 216 -11.75 3.39 -13.07
C GLY A 216 -13.00 4.24 -13.31
N ASN A 217 -14.07 3.96 -12.58
CA ASN A 217 -15.29 4.74 -12.55
C ASN A 217 -15.40 5.45 -11.20
N PRO A 218 -15.28 6.79 -11.15
CA PRO A 218 -15.38 7.53 -9.90
C PRO A 218 -16.82 7.51 -9.36
N ARG A 219 -16.96 7.60 -8.03
CA ARG A 219 -18.27 7.71 -7.36
C ARG A 219 -18.80 9.13 -7.32
N ASN A 220 -17.88 10.10 -7.22
CA ASN A 220 -18.15 11.53 -7.16
C ASN A 220 -16.92 12.30 -7.63
N ASP A 221 -17.04 13.62 -7.71
CA ASP A 221 -15.99 14.50 -8.22
C ASP A 221 -14.73 14.49 -7.37
N LEU A 222 -14.85 14.35 -6.03
CA LEU A 222 -13.68 14.25 -5.13
C LEU A 222 -12.94 12.93 -5.33
N HIS A 223 -13.66 11.83 -5.53
CA HIS A 223 -13.07 10.55 -5.89
C HIS A 223 -12.34 10.64 -7.24
N ALA A 224 -12.96 11.29 -8.25
CA ALA A 224 -12.34 11.54 -9.55
C ALA A 224 -11.06 12.39 -9.44
N ARG A 225 -11.04 13.36 -8.53
CA ARG A 225 -9.92 14.29 -8.34
C ARG A 225 -8.74 13.65 -7.62
N TYR A 226 -8.98 12.88 -6.58
CA TYR A 226 -7.96 12.43 -5.63
C TYR A 226 -7.49 10.99 -5.82
N TRP A 227 -8.11 10.23 -6.74
CA TRP A 227 -7.62 8.94 -7.20
C TRP A 227 -7.22 9.00 -8.68
N MET A 228 -6.23 8.23 -9.02
CA MET A 228 -5.81 8.08 -10.42
C MET A 228 -6.79 7.17 -11.15
N MET A 229 -7.85 7.77 -11.74
CA MET A 229 -8.89 7.04 -12.46
C MET A 229 -8.39 6.43 -13.78
N THR A 230 -7.30 6.95 -14.32
CA THR A 230 -6.62 6.40 -15.51
C THR A 230 -5.14 6.22 -15.18
N TYR A 231 -4.57 5.09 -15.53
CA TYR A 231 -3.16 4.81 -15.32
C TYR A 231 -2.63 3.75 -16.29
N PRO A 232 -1.31 3.72 -16.60
CA PRO A 232 -0.72 2.71 -17.45
C PRO A 232 -0.90 1.31 -16.86
N THR A 233 -1.29 0.34 -17.69
CA THR A 233 -1.47 -1.06 -17.29
C THR A 233 -0.19 -1.63 -16.63
N THR A 234 0.98 -1.14 -17.02
CA THR A 234 2.26 -1.56 -16.44
C THR A 234 2.41 -1.24 -14.94
N ALA A 235 1.62 -0.33 -14.39
CA ALA A 235 1.60 -0.02 -12.96
C ALA A 235 0.99 -1.16 -12.10
N LEU A 236 0.23 -2.07 -12.70
CA LEU A 236 -0.31 -3.24 -12.02
C LEU A 236 0.79 -4.24 -11.61
N MET A 237 1.92 -4.30 -12.36
CA MET A 237 2.97 -5.29 -12.13
C MET A 237 3.67 -5.09 -10.78
N PRO A 238 4.18 -3.90 -10.41
CA PRO A 238 4.79 -3.71 -9.10
C PRO A 238 3.79 -3.94 -7.96
N MET A 239 2.52 -3.57 -8.12
CA MET A 239 1.49 -3.82 -7.11
C MET A 239 1.26 -5.33 -6.93
N ALA A 240 1.08 -6.09 -8.01
CA ALA A 240 0.91 -7.53 -7.92
C ALA A 240 2.18 -8.25 -7.41
N ALA A 241 3.37 -7.76 -7.77
CA ALA A 241 4.64 -8.34 -7.35
C ALA A 241 4.88 -8.18 -5.84
N ILE A 242 4.60 -7.00 -5.26
CA ILE A 242 4.76 -6.79 -3.80
C ILE A 242 3.73 -7.62 -3.02
N VAL A 243 2.47 -7.70 -3.48
CA VAL A 243 1.44 -8.54 -2.86
C VAL A 243 1.88 -10.01 -2.86
N ALA A 244 2.36 -10.52 -4.00
CA ALA A 244 2.83 -11.90 -4.11
C ALA A 244 4.12 -12.17 -3.28
N ALA A 245 4.95 -11.16 -3.07
CA ALA A 245 6.14 -11.30 -2.24
C ALA A 245 5.76 -11.37 -0.75
N VAL A 246 4.92 -10.47 -0.28
CA VAL A 246 4.43 -10.43 1.11
C VAL A 246 3.67 -11.71 1.50
N ASP A 247 2.87 -12.28 0.58
CA ASP A 247 2.15 -13.57 0.82
C ASP A 247 3.09 -14.77 1.01
N ARG A 248 4.39 -14.65 0.67
CA ARG A 248 5.40 -15.73 0.79
C ARG A 248 6.26 -15.63 2.04
N GLU A 249 6.24 -14.48 2.70
CA GLU A 249 7.07 -14.24 3.89
C GLU A 249 6.42 -14.80 5.15
N SER A 250 7.24 -15.13 6.15
CA SER A 250 6.78 -15.42 7.51
C SER A 250 6.84 -14.15 8.36
N TYR A 251 5.82 -13.96 9.18
CA TYR A 251 5.70 -12.86 10.13
C TYR A 251 5.78 -13.32 11.59
N ASP A 252 6.19 -14.57 11.84
CA ASP A 252 6.28 -15.17 13.18
C ASP A 252 7.25 -14.41 14.10
N ASP A 253 8.31 -13.83 13.51
CA ASP A 253 9.35 -13.07 14.24
C ASP A 253 9.03 -11.57 14.37
N VAL A 254 7.88 -11.13 13.90
CA VAL A 254 7.41 -9.76 14.10
C VAL A 254 6.73 -9.67 15.44
N ASP A 255 7.20 -8.77 16.32
CA ASP A 255 6.71 -8.65 17.70
C ASP A 255 5.83 -7.42 17.94
N MET A 256 5.77 -6.47 16.98
CA MET A 256 4.97 -5.27 17.13
C MET A 256 3.47 -5.53 17.05
N PRO A 257 2.66 -4.79 17.83
CA PRO A 257 1.19 -4.90 17.79
C PRO A 257 0.61 -4.47 16.43
N ALA A 258 -0.48 -5.14 16.02
CA ALA A 258 -1.20 -4.79 14.80
C ALA A 258 -2.72 -4.76 15.01
N LEU A 259 -3.37 -3.74 14.42
CA LEU A 259 -4.82 -3.66 14.27
C LEU A 259 -5.18 -3.92 12.80
N PHE A 260 -6.05 -4.89 12.57
CA PHE A 260 -6.64 -5.17 11.26
C PHE A 260 -8.08 -4.66 11.23
N TYR A 261 -8.30 -3.55 10.55
CA TYR A 261 -9.61 -2.93 10.35
C TYR A 261 -10.06 -3.16 8.92
N TYR A 262 -11.05 -4.02 8.68
CA TYR A 262 -11.44 -4.42 7.33
C TYR A 262 -12.91 -4.88 7.26
N SER A 263 -13.47 -4.96 6.04
CA SER A 263 -14.79 -5.52 5.78
C SER A 263 -14.69 -6.96 5.30
N ARG A 264 -15.58 -7.84 5.80
CA ARG A 264 -15.71 -9.21 5.25
C ARG A 264 -16.35 -9.24 3.86
N GLN A 265 -16.93 -8.12 3.43
CA GLN A 265 -17.61 -7.98 2.15
C GLN A 265 -16.73 -7.27 1.10
N ASP A 266 -15.45 -7.06 1.39
CA ASP A 266 -14.50 -6.44 0.46
C ASP A 266 -14.46 -7.20 -0.87
N GLN A 267 -14.68 -6.48 -1.98
CA GLN A 267 -14.72 -7.04 -3.33
C GLN A 267 -13.46 -6.71 -4.14
N VAL A 268 -12.57 -5.87 -3.60
CA VAL A 268 -11.32 -5.45 -4.26
C VAL A 268 -10.16 -6.34 -3.82
N VAL A 269 -10.04 -6.57 -2.51
CA VAL A 269 -9.06 -7.48 -1.92
C VAL A 269 -9.75 -8.65 -1.23
N ALA A 270 -9.03 -9.75 -1.04
CA ALA A 270 -9.56 -10.97 -0.44
C ALA A 270 -9.60 -10.85 1.10
N PRO A 271 -10.77 -10.65 1.74
CA PRO A 271 -10.83 -10.45 3.20
C PRO A 271 -10.43 -11.69 4.00
N GLU A 272 -10.59 -12.90 3.44
CA GLU A 272 -10.13 -14.14 4.04
C GLU A 272 -8.60 -14.19 4.16
N LYS A 273 -7.87 -13.57 3.23
CA LYS A 273 -6.42 -13.42 3.29
C LYS A 273 -6.02 -12.44 4.39
N THR A 274 -6.74 -11.33 4.56
CA THR A 274 -6.55 -10.42 5.70
C THR A 274 -6.75 -11.14 7.02
N ALA A 275 -7.84 -11.93 7.15
CA ALA A 275 -8.11 -12.71 8.35
C ALA A 275 -7.03 -13.80 8.62
N ALA A 276 -6.49 -14.43 7.57
CA ALA A 276 -5.41 -15.40 7.69
C ALA A 276 -4.11 -14.71 8.14
N PHE A 277 -3.76 -13.58 7.51
CA PHE A 277 -2.59 -12.79 7.83
C PHE A 277 -2.61 -12.29 9.28
N ALA A 278 -3.77 -11.81 9.76
CA ALA A 278 -3.94 -11.40 11.15
C ALA A 278 -3.69 -12.53 12.15
N ARG A 279 -4.01 -13.79 11.79
CA ARG A 279 -3.73 -14.96 12.66
C ARG A 279 -2.29 -15.41 12.65
N SER A 280 -1.56 -15.15 11.56
CA SER A 280 -0.14 -15.49 11.41
C SER A 280 0.81 -14.35 11.81
N TRP A 281 0.26 -13.21 12.26
CA TRP A 281 1.06 -12.11 12.77
C TRP A 281 1.70 -12.49 14.12
N GLY A 282 3.02 -12.40 14.23
CA GLY A 282 3.75 -12.84 15.44
C GLY A 282 3.51 -11.96 16.67
N GLY A 283 3.30 -10.65 16.47
CA GLY A 283 2.93 -9.73 17.54
C GLY A 283 1.46 -9.82 17.94
N GLU A 284 1.07 -9.03 18.94
CA GLU A 284 -0.34 -8.93 19.32
C GLU A 284 -1.18 -8.46 18.13
N SER A 285 -2.20 -9.22 17.79
CA SER A 285 -3.09 -8.97 16.64
C SER A 285 -4.53 -8.77 17.10
N LYS A 286 -5.14 -7.63 16.72
CA LYS A 286 -6.56 -7.36 16.93
C LYS A 286 -7.25 -7.14 15.59
N SER A 287 -8.39 -7.79 15.38
CA SER A 287 -9.22 -7.59 14.18
C SER A 287 -10.52 -6.89 14.57
N ILE A 288 -10.88 -5.86 13.80
CA ILE A 288 -12.16 -5.15 13.89
C ILE A 288 -12.81 -5.18 12.51
N ILE A 289 -14.04 -5.66 12.46
CA ILE A 289 -14.79 -5.78 11.21
C ILE A 289 -15.69 -4.57 11.04
N ALA A 290 -15.44 -3.79 9.99
CA ALA A 290 -16.29 -2.67 9.61
C ALA A 290 -17.60 -3.17 9.01
N SER A 291 -18.71 -2.55 9.42
CA SER A 291 -20.07 -2.84 8.91
C SER A 291 -20.55 -1.64 8.09
N LEU A 292 -20.46 -1.76 6.76
CA LEU A 292 -20.82 -0.69 5.85
C LEU A 292 -22.32 -0.64 5.59
N THR A 293 -22.82 0.56 5.29
CA THR A 293 -24.20 0.82 4.89
C THR A 293 -24.30 0.91 3.35
N VAL A 294 -25.50 1.03 2.83
CA VAL A 294 -25.75 1.17 1.38
C VAL A 294 -25.20 2.48 0.79
N ASP A 295 -24.99 3.48 1.63
CA ASP A 295 -24.46 4.79 1.23
C ASP A 295 -22.93 4.86 1.27
N ASP A 296 -22.28 3.82 1.81
CA ASP A 296 -20.83 3.70 1.86
C ASP A 296 -20.27 3.05 0.58
N ASP A 297 -18.99 2.65 0.57
CA ASP A 297 -18.38 2.01 -0.57
C ASP A 297 -19.09 0.74 -1.03
N LYS A 298 -19.65 0.75 -2.24
CA LYS A 298 -20.33 -0.41 -2.84
C LYS A 298 -19.45 -1.65 -2.98
N PHE A 299 -18.13 -1.46 -3.03
CA PHE A 299 -17.15 -2.54 -3.07
C PHE A 299 -16.66 -2.94 -1.68
N SER A 300 -17.10 -2.23 -0.64
CA SER A 300 -16.73 -2.46 0.76
C SER A 300 -15.21 -2.48 1.02
N HIS A 301 -14.45 -1.73 0.20
CA HIS A 301 -12.99 -1.63 0.25
C HIS A 301 -12.52 -0.33 0.91
N ILE A 302 -13.05 0.82 0.49
CA ILE A 302 -12.76 2.10 1.14
C ILE A 302 -13.75 2.25 2.31
N ILE A 303 -13.35 1.75 3.48
CA ILE A 303 -14.22 1.53 4.63
C ILE A 303 -14.25 2.68 5.64
N ALA A 304 -13.72 3.84 5.28
CA ALA A 304 -13.74 5.06 6.06
C ALA A 304 -13.41 6.27 5.16
N GLY A 305 -13.56 7.48 5.69
CA GLY A 305 -13.25 8.72 5.00
C GLY A 305 -14.43 9.36 4.31
N ASP A 306 -14.45 10.70 4.31
CA ASP A 306 -15.64 11.48 3.96
C ASP A 306 -15.96 11.46 2.45
N ILE A 307 -15.02 11.02 1.59
CA ILE A 307 -15.22 10.99 0.14
C ILE A 307 -16.05 9.80 -0.30
N VAL A 308 -15.80 8.61 0.29
CA VAL A 308 -16.39 7.36 -0.22
C VAL A 308 -17.25 6.63 0.81
N SER A 309 -16.90 6.70 2.10
CA SER A 309 -17.62 6.04 3.18
C SER A 309 -17.74 6.95 4.41
N PRO A 310 -18.45 8.08 4.29
CA PRO A 310 -18.53 9.11 5.33
C PRO A 310 -19.19 8.60 6.64
N ASN A 311 -20.13 7.65 6.55
CA ASN A 311 -20.81 7.10 7.71
C ASN A 311 -19.90 6.28 8.62
N GLN A 312 -18.74 5.83 8.10
CA GLN A 312 -17.79 5.01 8.83
C GLN A 312 -16.69 5.83 9.53
N THR A 313 -16.54 7.10 9.18
CA THR A 313 -15.45 7.96 9.65
C THR A 313 -15.39 8.03 11.17
N ALA A 314 -16.51 8.27 11.85
CA ALA A 314 -16.54 8.40 13.30
C ALA A 314 -16.16 7.09 14.02
N SER A 315 -16.73 5.97 13.60
CA SER A 315 -16.44 4.64 14.14
C SER A 315 -14.99 4.22 13.92
N ALA A 316 -14.43 4.50 12.74
CA ALA A 316 -13.02 4.21 12.44
C ALA A 316 -12.09 4.99 13.38
N VAL A 317 -12.35 6.28 13.59
CA VAL A 317 -11.57 7.12 14.53
C VAL A 317 -11.65 6.58 15.94
N GLU A 318 -12.85 6.27 16.44
CA GLU A 318 -13.05 5.74 17.80
C GLU A 318 -12.25 4.45 18.01
N HIS A 319 -12.36 3.49 17.11
CA HIS A 319 -11.65 2.21 17.21
C HIS A 319 -10.13 2.38 17.19
N MET A 320 -9.61 3.24 16.30
CA MET A 320 -8.18 3.47 16.17
C MET A 320 -7.60 4.20 17.36
N VAL A 321 -8.27 5.26 17.86
CA VAL A 321 -7.88 5.99 19.08
C VAL A 321 -7.88 5.03 20.28
N ALA A 322 -8.96 4.26 20.47
CA ALA A 322 -9.06 3.32 21.58
C ALA A 322 -7.93 2.26 21.54
N TRP A 323 -7.59 1.76 20.34
CA TRP A 323 -6.52 0.79 20.20
C TRP A 323 -5.14 1.40 20.53
N ILE A 324 -4.82 2.58 19.98
CA ILE A 324 -3.53 3.26 20.23
C ILE A 324 -3.40 3.61 21.74
N THR A 325 -4.46 4.17 22.34
CA THR A 325 -4.45 4.48 23.80
C THR A 325 -4.26 3.21 24.64
N GLY A 326 -4.82 2.09 24.20
CA GLY A 326 -4.61 0.80 24.87
C GLY A 326 -3.16 0.31 24.83
N LEU A 327 -2.40 0.66 23.78
CA LEU A 327 -0.95 0.36 23.70
C LEU A 327 -0.12 1.22 24.65
N GLN A 328 -0.47 2.50 24.80
CA GLN A 328 0.27 3.45 25.64
C GLN A 328 0.11 3.19 27.15
N ASN A 329 -0.94 2.48 27.54
CA ASN A 329 -1.25 2.17 28.96
C ASN A 329 -0.63 0.85 29.44
N ARG A 330 0.27 0.24 28.68
CA ARG A 330 0.98 -1.02 29.00
C ARG A 330 2.41 -0.75 29.38
#